data_bfbf015566fa28bb7aceeff78e3b2700
#
_entry.id   bfbf015566fa28bb7aceeff78e3b2700
#
_cell.length_a   1.000
_cell.length_b   1.000
_cell.length_c   1.000
_cell.angle_alpha   90.00
_cell.angle_beta   90.00
_cell.angle_gamma   90.00
#
_symmetry.space_group_name_H-M   'P 1'
#
loop_
_entity.id
_entity.type
_entity.pdbx_description
1 polymer ?
#
loop_
_entity_poly.entity_id
_entity_poly.type
_entity_poly.pdbx_seq_one_letter_code
_entity_poly.pdbx_strand_id
1 'polypeptide(L)'
;ALGITLLGDRISAQQAEDWGLIWQSVPDEDLDAAVSEIAEKFKRASPDAVVRIRETINESIHNSFSSQLDLEMEHQAVLIPKNMKAGAQAFLEKRVPTFSGDRRE
;
A
#
# COMPACT_ATOMS: atom_id res chain seq x y z
N ALA A 1 14.26 5.84 14.74
CA ALA A 1 14.79 4.49 15.04
C ALA A 1 15.85 4.50 16.14
N LEU A 2 16.99 5.20 15.99
CA LEU A 2 18.12 5.17 16.94
C LEU A 2 17.74 5.48 18.40
N GLY A 3 16.95 6.53 18.66
CA GLY A 3 16.56 6.89 20.03
C GLY A 3 15.78 5.77 20.72
N ILE A 4 14.82 5.17 20.05
CA ILE A 4 14.02 4.06 20.59
C ILE A 4 14.91 2.86 20.92
N THR A 5 15.81 2.53 20.00
CA THR A 5 16.68 1.36 20.15
C THR A 5 17.72 1.53 21.26
N LEU A 6 18.27 2.74 21.40
CA LEU A 6 19.32 3.02 22.38
C LEU A 6 18.79 3.24 23.80
N LEU A 7 17.64 3.89 23.93
CA LEU A 7 17.07 4.23 25.24
C LEU A 7 16.23 3.07 25.81
N GLY A 8 15.60 2.28 24.95
CA GLY A 8 14.78 1.14 25.38
C GLY A 8 13.51 1.52 26.15
N ASP A 9 13.10 2.77 26.07
CA ASP A 9 11.92 3.28 26.75
C ASP A 9 10.63 2.70 26.16
N ARG A 10 9.58 2.59 26.99
CA ARG A 10 8.25 2.27 26.52
C ARG A 10 7.66 3.46 25.78
N ILE A 11 7.10 3.21 24.61
CA ILE A 11 6.36 4.20 23.83
C ILE A 11 4.89 3.80 23.81
N SER A 12 3.99 4.79 23.83
CA SER A 12 2.56 4.56 23.66
C SER A 12 2.23 4.26 22.20
N ALA A 13 1.06 3.63 21.94
CA ALA A 13 0.58 3.40 20.58
C ALA A 13 0.39 4.73 19.82
N GLN A 14 -0.14 5.76 20.47
CA GLN A 14 -0.27 7.09 19.88
C GLN A 14 1.08 7.69 19.49
N GLN A 15 2.10 7.55 20.33
CA GLN A 15 3.44 8.03 20.01
C GLN A 15 4.08 7.24 18.86
N ALA A 16 3.78 5.95 18.76
CA ALA A 16 4.23 5.12 17.64
C ALA A 16 3.58 5.56 16.31
N GLU A 17 2.30 5.93 16.32
CA GLU A 17 1.62 6.54 15.17
C GLU A 17 2.22 7.90 14.81
N ASP A 18 2.36 8.81 15.77
CA ASP A 18 2.93 10.15 15.55
C ASP A 18 4.35 10.08 14.96
N TRP A 19 5.11 9.06 15.30
CA TRP A 19 6.47 8.84 14.77
C TRP A 19 6.50 8.02 13.47
N GLY A 20 5.35 7.57 12.98
CA GLY A 20 5.26 6.78 11.75
C GLY A 20 5.80 5.34 11.88
N LEU A 21 5.86 4.79 13.09
CA LEU A 21 6.22 3.39 13.32
C LEU A 21 5.08 2.44 13.00
N ILE A 22 3.86 2.89 13.24
CA ILE A 22 2.61 2.20 12.88
C ILE A 22 1.73 3.14 12.08
N TRP A 23 0.82 2.58 11.32
CA TRP A 23 -0.09 3.34 10.46
C TRP A 23 -1.13 4.12 11.27
N GLN A 24 -1.73 3.48 12.27
CA GLN A 24 -2.83 4.05 13.05
C GLN A 24 -2.91 3.39 14.43
N SER A 25 -3.27 4.17 15.43
CA SER A 25 -3.65 3.74 16.77
C SER A 25 -5.13 4.07 16.98
N VAL A 26 -5.88 3.11 17.47
CA VAL A 26 -7.31 3.28 17.79
C VAL A 26 -7.58 2.64 19.16
N PRO A 27 -8.67 3.04 19.86
CA PRO A 27 -9.14 2.32 21.04
C PRO A 27 -9.37 0.82 20.74
N ASP A 28 -9.16 -0.03 21.73
CA ASP A 28 -9.28 -1.49 21.56
C ASP A 28 -10.66 -1.90 21.02
N GLU A 29 -11.72 -1.23 21.46
CA GLU A 29 -13.10 -1.44 21.01
C GLU A 29 -13.32 -1.09 19.53
N ASP A 30 -12.50 -0.24 18.94
CA ASP A 30 -12.61 0.21 17.54
C ASP A 30 -11.70 -0.56 16.59
N LEU A 31 -10.85 -1.45 17.10
CA LEU A 31 -9.83 -2.14 16.29
C LEU A 31 -10.43 -2.93 15.13
N ASP A 32 -11.45 -3.71 15.38
CA ASP A 32 -12.09 -4.54 14.34
C ASP A 32 -12.74 -3.69 13.24
N ALA A 33 -13.33 -2.56 13.61
CA ALA A 33 -13.93 -1.62 12.67
C ALA A 33 -12.84 -0.96 11.80
N ALA A 34 -11.75 -0.50 12.40
CA ALA A 34 -10.63 0.12 11.70
C ALA A 34 -9.94 -0.86 10.73
N VAL A 35 -9.72 -2.09 11.16
CA VAL A 35 -9.16 -3.17 10.32
C VAL A 35 -10.10 -3.47 9.14
N SER A 36 -11.40 -3.58 9.40
CA SER A 36 -12.41 -3.84 8.37
C SER A 36 -12.45 -2.73 7.33
N GLU A 37 -12.36 -1.47 7.73
CA GLU A 37 -12.31 -0.33 6.80
C GLU A 37 -11.10 -0.42 5.86
N ILE A 38 -9.92 -0.73 6.40
CA ILE A 38 -8.69 -0.90 5.59
C ILE A 38 -8.84 -2.10 4.64
N ALA A 39 -9.38 -3.22 5.12
CA ALA A 39 -9.61 -4.41 4.30
C ALA A 39 -10.56 -4.11 3.12
N GLU A 40 -11.61 -3.33 3.33
CA GLU A 40 -12.52 -2.91 2.26
C GLU A 40 -11.83 -2.02 1.22
N LYS A 41 -10.88 -1.17 1.62
CA LYS A 41 -10.05 -0.40 0.67
C LYS A 41 -9.20 -1.33 -0.21
N PHE A 42 -8.59 -2.36 0.37
CA PHE A 42 -7.82 -3.35 -0.38
C PHE A 42 -8.67 -4.18 -1.34
N LYS A 43 -9.90 -4.54 -0.97
CA LYS A 43 -10.82 -5.27 -1.86
C LYS A 43 -11.15 -4.49 -3.15
N ARG A 44 -11.08 -3.16 -3.11
CA ARG A 44 -11.34 -2.27 -4.26
C ARG A 44 -10.09 -1.99 -5.10
N ALA A 45 -8.92 -2.35 -4.61
CA ALA A 45 -7.66 -2.15 -5.31
C ALA A 45 -7.37 -3.32 -6.28
N SER A 46 -6.56 -3.05 -7.30
CA SER A 46 -6.03 -4.13 -8.13
C SER A 46 -5.03 -4.96 -7.32
N PRO A 47 -5.23 -6.30 -7.20
CA PRO A 47 -4.31 -7.16 -6.47
C PRO A 47 -2.87 -7.07 -6.98
N ASP A 48 -2.68 -7.00 -8.30
CA ASP A 48 -1.36 -6.85 -8.92
C ASP A 48 -0.71 -5.52 -8.56
N ALA A 49 -1.50 -4.43 -8.55
CA ALA A 49 -0.98 -3.12 -8.18
C ALA A 49 -0.52 -3.10 -6.72
N VAL A 50 -1.29 -3.68 -5.80
CA VAL A 50 -0.92 -3.75 -4.37
C VAL A 50 0.39 -4.50 -4.17
N VAL A 51 0.58 -5.65 -4.85
CA VAL A 51 1.81 -6.43 -4.75
C VAL A 51 3.00 -5.65 -5.28
N ARG A 52 2.89 -5.06 -6.48
CA ARG A 52 3.98 -4.31 -7.11
C ARG A 52 4.34 -3.03 -6.37
N ILE A 53 3.36 -2.31 -5.84
CA ILE A 53 3.62 -1.14 -4.97
C ILE A 53 4.45 -1.56 -3.76
N ARG A 54 4.10 -2.66 -3.09
CA ARG A 54 4.85 -3.16 -1.96
C ARG A 54 6.28 -3.55 -2.34
N GLU A 55 6.46 -4.25 -3.46
CA GLU A 55 7.78 -4.61 -3.99
C GLU A 55 8.60 -3.36 -4.28
N THR A 56 8.05 -2.41 -5.01
CA THR A 56 8.71 -1.14 -5.36
C THR A 56 9.18 -0.37 -4.11
N ILE A 57 8.33 -0.27 -3.10
CA ILE A 57 8.68 0.40 -1.84
C ILE A 57 9.79 -0.35 -1.08
N ASN A 58 9.70 -1.68 -1.00
CA ASN A 58 10.69 -2.49 -0.30
C ASN A 58 12.08 -2.40 -0.96
N GLU A 59 12.13 -2.42 -2.30
CA GLU A 59 13.39 -2.32 -3.05
C GLU A 59 14.00 -0.91 -3.02
N SER A 60 13.21 0.12 -2.74
CA SER A 60 13.65 1.52 -2.76
C SER A 60 14.80 1.81 -1.80
N ILE A 61 14.91 1.06 -0.70
CA ILE A 61 16.00 1.22 0.27
C ILE A 61 17.34 0.64 -0.20
N HIS A 62 17.31 -0.19 -1.23
CA HIS A 62 18.49 -0.86 -1.79
C HIS A 62 18.90 -0.30 -3.16
N ASN A 63 17.96 0.32 -3.87
CA ASN A 63 18.17 0.80 -5.22
C ASN A 63 18.82 2.18 -5.26
N SER A 64 19.63 2.41 -6.30
CA SER A 64 19.96 3.77 -6.73
C SER A 64 18.71 4.46 -7.27
N PHE A 65 18.73 5.81 -7.34
CA PHE A 65 17.62 6.56 -7.92
C PHE A 65 17.26 6.10 -9.34
N SER A 66 18.27 5.88 -10.19
CA SER A 66 18.04 5.39 -11.56
C SER A 66 17.43 4.01 -11.57
N SER A 67 17.98 3.06 -10.79
CA SER A 67 17.45 1.70 -10.71
C SER A 67 16.02 1.66 -10.19
N GLN A 68 15.69 2.58 -9.27
CA GLN A 68 14.32 2.69 -8.75
C GLN A 68 13.34 3.17 -9.82
N LEU A 69 13.72 4.17 -10.62
CA LEU A 69 12.90 4.64 -11.74
C LEU A 69 12.69 3.54 -12.80
N ASP A 70 13.74 2.76 -13.10
CA ASP A 70 13.64 1.64 -14.03
C ASP A 70 12.65 0.57 -13.52
N LEU A 71 12.71 0.23 -12.22
CA LEU A 71 11.77 -0.70 -11.59
C LEU A 71 10.32 -0.16 -11.63
N GLU A 72 10.12 1.10 -11.32
CA GLU A 72 8.80 1.73 -11.39
C GLU A 72 8.24 1.73 -12.81
N MET A 73 9.07 2.03 -13.80
CA MET A 73 8.70 1.99 -15.22
C MET A 73 8.31 0.57 -15.64
N GLU A 74 9.08 -0.45 -15.24
CA GLU A 74 8.78 -1.86 -15.52
C GLU A 74 7.43 -2.27 -14.91
N HIS A 75 7.18 -1.94 -13.65
CA HIS A 75 5.91 -2.22 -13.00
C HIS A 75 4.74 -1.51 -13.67
N GLN A 76 4.91 -0.24 -14.06
CA GLN A 76 3.87 0.53 -14.77
C GLN A 76 3.58 -0.05 -16.16
N ALA A 77 4.60 -0.51 -16.88
CA ALA A 77 4.42 -1.13 -18.19
C ALA A 77 3.50 -2.37 -18.16
N VAL A 78 3.46 -3.08 -17.03
CA VAL A 78 2.55 -4.20 -16.81
C VAL A 78 1.17 -3.74 -16.31
N LEU A 79 1.15 -2.81 -15.35
CA LEU A 79 -0.09 -2.41 -14.67
C LEU A 79 -1.01 -1.54 -15.54
N ILE A 80 -0.43 -0.62 -16.33
CA ILE A 80 -1.22 0.32 -17.12
C ILE A 80 -2.09 -0.41 -18.14
N PRO A 81 -1.58 -1.27 -19.03
CA PRO A 81 -2.41 -1.97 -20.01
C PRO A 81 -3.51 -2.81 -19.35
N LYS A 82 -3.20 -3.43 -18.22
CA LYS A 82 -4.12 -4.35 -17.53
C LYS A 82 -5.24 -3.63 -16.78
N ASN A 83 -4.91 -2.54 -16.09
CA ASN A 83 -5.84 -1.90 -15.14
C ASN A 83 -6.49 -0.61 -15.68
N MET A 84 -5.84 0.08 -16.62
CA MET A 84 -6.28 1.40 -17.10
C MET A 84 -7.68 1.35 -17.72
N LYS A 85 -7.96 0.33 -18.54
CA LYS A 85 -9.26 0.20 -19.21
C LYS A 85 -10.40 0.05 -18.20
N ALA A 86 -10.23 -0.86 -17.25
CA ALA A 86 -11.23 -1.11 -16.19
C ALA A 86 -11.40 0.10 -15.27
N GLY A 87 -10.29 0.74 -14.89
CA GLY A 87 -10.32 1.93 -14.05
C GLY A 87 -10.95 3.13 -14.74
N ALA A 88 -10.57 3.42 -15.99
CA ALA A 88 -11.11 4.53 -16.76
C ALA A 88 -12.61 4.36 -17.03
N GLN A 89 -13.04 3.16 -17.41
CA GLN A 89 -14.43 2.88 -17.64
C GLN A 89 -15.27 3.05 -16.37
N ALA A 90 -14.82 2.49 -15.25
CA ALA A 90 -15.49 2.65 -13.96
C ALA A 90 -15.57 4.13 -13.52
N PHE A 91 -14.54 4.91 -13.79
CA PHE A 91 -14.52 6.35 -13.52
C PHE A 91 -15.58 7.09 -14.33
N LEU A 92 -15.68 6.83 -15.63
CA LEU A 92 -16.69 7.44 -16.51
C LEU A 92 -18.12 7.04 -16.09
N GLU A 93 -18.31 5.80 -15.68
CA GLU A 93 -19.58 5.26 -15.21
C GLU A 93 -19.91 5.60 -13.75
N LYS A 94 -19.01 6.32 -13.04
CA LYS A 94 -19.15 6.69 -11.62
C LYS A 94 -19.41 5.50 -10.69
N ARG A 95 -18.79 4.37 -10.96
CA ARG A 95 -18.87 3.15 -10.15
C ARG A 95 -17.49 2.73 -9.61
N VAL A 96 -17.50 1.83 -8.65
CA VAL A 96 -16.27 1.22 -8.15
C VAL A 96 -15.69 0.30 -9.23
N PRO A 97 -14.38 0.39 -9.56
CA PRO A 97 -13.76 -0.51 -10.51
C PRO A 97 -13.69 -1.94 -9.95
N THR A 98 -13.76 -2.92 -10.84
CA THR A 98 -13.50 -4.32 -10.52
C THR A 98 -12.28 -4.76 -11.29
N PHE A 99 -11.29 -5.29 -10.59
CA PHE A 99 -10.05 -5.79 -11.16
C PHE A 99 -10.01 -7.30 -11.07
N SER A 100 -9.48 -7.97 -12.11
CA SER A 100 -9.26 -9.42 -12.06
C SER A 100 -8.17 -9.74 -11.04
N GLY A 101 -8.40 -10.73 -10.17
CA GLY A 101 -7.42 -11.24 -9.22
C GLY A 101 -6.49 -12.30 -9.79
N ASP A 102 -6.57 -12.56 -11.10
CA ASP A 102 -5.82 -13.64 -11.73
C ASP A 102 -4.35 -13.22 -11.90
N ARG A 103 -3.47 -13.91 -11.15
CA ARG A 103 -2.02 -13.67 -11.17
C ARG A 103 -1.29 -14.44 -12.27
N ARG A 104 -2.01 -15.18 -13.12
CA ARG A 104 -1.43 -16.11 -14.09
C ARG A 104 -1.32 -15.56 -15.51
N GLU A 105 -1.60 -14.28 -15.69
CA GLU A 105 -1.43 -13.60 -16.97
C GLU A 105 -0.33 -12.55 -16.94
#